data_c2d1b557b777a9bead3ffcc597d708f4
#
_entry.id   c2d1b557b777a9bead3ffcc597d708f4
#
_cell.length_a   1.000
_cell.length_b   1.000
_cell.length_c   1.000
_cell.angle_alpha   90.00
_cell.angle_beta   90.00
_cell.angle_gamma   90.00
#
_symmetry.space_group_name_H-M   'P 1'
#
loop_
_entity.id
_entity.type
_entity.pdbx_description
1 polymer ?
#
loop_
_entity_poly.entity_id
_entity_poly.type
_entity_poly.pdbx_seq_one_letter_code
_entity_poly.pdbx_strand_id
1 'polypeptide(L)'
;MTYKTLIEETRAGLPENIHTGIVCGVNDQAQMVYHIGDSQHQTYYRSAAKPFQALPVFLTDIIEKYQLTEQEAALFTASHRGESYHIAALESMLKKLPVVEEELYCPPSYPLNSEPREEMIRQGLRKRRLYHNCSGKHMGFITVCRELGYPVEGYWKVGHPLQQDILKLLSTLADVPLTSIQNGVDGCGVPVSAIPIERMATTYLKLACPDLIQDSNLREAVKKMTRIMNHQYKMIASEHFICSALLQDPNIVAKGGAQGVYCFGLKKERLGFALKVLSGTENVWPNIVASILEQIGYSNKKTIQSLRSLRPSVIQNDSGVKVGEIKECFTLQKVTVDDPNVNQANG
;
A
#
# COMPACT_ATOMS: atom_id res chain seq x y z
N MET A 1 22.13 8.43 -9.69
CA MET A 1 21.15 7.56 -8.99
C MET A 1 21.93 6.45 -8.29
N THR A 2 21.86 6.38 -6.97
CA THR A 2 22.61 5.38 -6.20
C THR A 2 21.60 4.34 -5.70
N TYR A 3 21.65 3.13 -6.26
CA TYR A 3 20.90 1.98 -5.79
C TYR A 3 21.84 1.05 -5.02
N LYS A 4 21.29 0.30 -4.07
CA LYS A 4 22.04 -0.71 -3.30
C LYS A 4 21.38 -2.06 -3.46
N THR A 5 22.16 -3.12 -3.40
CA THR A 5 21.63 -4.48 -3.29
C THR A 5 20.91 -4.61 -1.96
N LEU A 6 19.62 -4.96 -2.02
CA LEU A 6 18.80 -5.23 -0.85
C LEU A 6 18.76 -6.73 -0.55
N ILE A 7 18.56 -7.53 -1.59
CA ILE A 7 18.41 -8.98 -1.48
C ILE A 7 19.25 -9.66 -2.56
N GLU A 8 19.93 -10.71 -2.17
CA GLU A 8 20.56 -11.70 -3.04
C GLU A 8 19.90 -13.06 -2.84
N GLU A 9 19.45 -13.69 -3.92
CA GLU A 9 19.00 -15.08 -3.91
C GLU A 9 20.11 -15.93 -4.54
N THR A 10 20.53 -16.98 -3.84
CA THR A 10 21.63 -17.85 -4.28
C THR A 10 21.11 -19.23 -4.65
N ARG A 11 21.85 -19.92 -5.54
CA ARG A 11 21.71 -21.36 -5.79
C ARG A 11 23.09 -22.00 -5.74
N ALA A 12 23.23 -23.06 -4.93
CA ALA A 12 24.51 -23.73 -4.68
C ALA A 12 25.64 -22.73 -4.32
N GLY A 13 25.30 -21.64 -3.60
CA GLY A 13 26.25 -20.61 -3.19
C GLY A 13 26.53 -19.50 -4.22
N LEU A 14 26.08 -19.66 -5.46
CA LEU A 14 26.23 -18.62 -6.52
C LEU A 14 25.02 -17.68 -6.54
N PRO A 15 25.20 -16.35 -6.70
CA PRO A 15 24.10 -15.42 -6.92
C PRO A 15 23.29 -15.81 -8.16
N GLU A 16 21.97 -16.05 -7.97
CA GLU A 16 21.03 -16.35 -9.05
C GLU A 16 20.18 -15.12 -9.38
N ASN A 17 19.69 -14.40 -8.34
CA ASN A 17 18.96 -13.14 -8.51
C ASN A 17 19.53 -12.07 -7.57
N ILE A 18 19.64 -10.84 -8.06
CA ILE A 18 20.04 -9.67 -7.30
C ILE A 18 18.93 -8.63 -7.38
N HIS A 19 18.39 -8.23 -6.23
CA HIS A 19 17.34 -7.22 -6.12
C HIS A 19 17.92 -5.95 -5.52
N THR A 20 18.14 -4.95 -6.37
CA THR A 20 18.57 -3.63 -5.94
C THR A 20 17.35 -2.76 -5.61
N GLY A 21 17.55 -1.74 -4.77
CA GLY A 21 16.44 -0.88 -4.39
C GLY A 21 16.84 0.30 -3.53
N ILE A 22 15.80 0.92 -2.99
CA ILE A 22 15.85 2.12 -2.15
C ILE A 22 14.97 1.86 -0.94
N VAL A 23 15.41 2.33 0.22
CA VAL A 23 14.60 2.39 1.46
C VAL A 23 14.73 3.79 2.04
N CYS A 24 13.64 4.38 2.47
CA CYS A 24 13.63 5.65 3.18
C CYS A 24 12.77 5.53 4.44
N GLY A 25 13.30 6.00 5.58
CA GLY A 25 12.59 6.11 6.86
C GLY A 25 12.66 7.53 7.40
N VAL A 26 11.49 8.08 7.80
CA VAL A 26 11.37 9.44 8.35
C VAL A 26 10.81 9.42 9.76
N ASN A 27 11.20 10.40 10.58
CA ASN A 27 10.69 10.63 11.94
C ASN A 27 9.47 11.57 11.94
N ASP A 28 8.92 11.88 13.11
CA ASP A 28 7.73 12.72 13.28
C ASP A 28 7.95 14.23 13.00
N GLN A 29 9.18 14.66 12.76
CA GLN A 29 9.49 15.96 12.15
C GLN A 29 9.58 15.89 10.62
N ALA A 30 9.21 14.77 10.00
CA ALA A 30 9.37 14.48 8.57
C ALA A 30 10.84 14.54 8.08
N GLN A 31 11.79 14.37 9.00
CA GLN A 31 13.21 14.31 8.68
C GLN A 31 13.60 12.85 8.37
N MET A 32 14.40 12.67 7.34
CA MET A 32 14.99 11.37 7.03
C MET A 32 15.95 10.93 8.16
N VAL A 33 15.68 9.76 8.73
CA VAL A 33 16.50 9.18 9.81
C VAL A 33 17.13 7.85 9.43
N TYR A 34 16.59 7.20 8.40
CA TYR A 34 17.12 5.96 7.81
C TYR A 34 17.06 6.03 6.30
N HIS A 35 18.11 5.58 5.62
CA HIS A 35 18.08 5.50 4.17
C HIS A 35 18.95 4.37 3.60
N ILE A 36 18.61 3.96 2.40
CA ILE A 36 19.39 3.15 1.46
C ILE A 36 19.14 3.73 0.08
N GLY A 37 20.18 4.13 -0.60
CA GLY A 37 20.06 4.72 -1.95
C GLY A 37 19.54 6.16 -1.94
N ASP A 38 18.95 6.57 -3.04
CA ASP A 38 18.53 7.95 -3.32
C ASP A 38 17.10 8.22 -2.82
N SER A 39 16.96 9.01 -1.74
CA SER A 39 15.65 9.35 -1.16
C SER A 39 14.79 10.25 -2.05
N GLN A 40 15.40 10.95 -3.01
CA GLN A 40 14.71 11.82 -3.97
C GLN A 40 14.19 11.09 -5.20
N HIS A 41 14.41 9.76 -5.27
CA HIS A 41 13.94 8.95 -6.38
C HIS A 41 12.42 9.03 -6.54
N GLN A 42 11.98 9.53 -7.70
CA GLN A 42 10.56 9.62 -8.05
C GLN A 42 9.96 8.22 -8.19
N THR A 43 8.95 7.93 -7.40
CA THR A 43 8.35 6.60 -7.33
C THR A 43 6.83 6.69 -7.42
N TYR A 44 6.22 5.89 -8.31
CA TYR A 44 4.77 5.74 -8.35
C TYR A 44 4.28 4.93 -7.14
N TYR A 45 3.26 5.43 -6.45
CA TYR A 45 2.63 4.73 -5.32
C TYR A 45 2.00 3.39 -5.71
N ARG A 46 1.44 3.30 -6.89
CA ARG A 46 0.59 2.19 -7.30
C ARG A 46 -0.49 1.94 -6.21
N SER A 47 -0.77 0.68 -5.87
CA SER A 47 -1.77 0.37 -4.84
C SER A 47 -1.43 0.83 -3.41
N ALA A 48 -0.21 1.30 -3.13
CA ALA A 48 0.10 1.98 -1.87
C ALA A 48 -0.60 3.36 -1.76
N ALA A 49 -1.20 3.86 -2.84
CA ALA A 49 -2.05 5.05 -2.83
C ALA A 49 -3.43 4.81 -2.19
N LYS A 50 -3.90 3.57 -2.12
CA LYS A 50 -5.31 3.29 -1.78
C LYS A 50 -5.77 3.84 -0.43
N PRO A 51 -4.96 3.87 0.65
CA PRO A 51 -5.39 4.51 1.88
C PRO A 51 -5.80 5.98 1.67
N PHE A 52 -4.94 6.82 1.07
CA PHE A 52 -5.32 8.22 0.86
C PHE A 52 -6.35 8.41 -0.27
N GLN A 53 -6.40 7.52 -1.27
CA GLN A 53 -7.46 7.52 -2.28
C GLN A 53 -8.84 7.21 -1.69
N ALA A 54 -8.92 6.44 -0.61
CA ALA A 54 -10.16 6.12 0.08
C ALA A 54 -10.65 7.25 1.02
N LEU A 55 -9.79 8.21 1.40
CA LEU A 55 -10.14 9.25 2.37
C LEU A 55 -11.42 10.04 2.01
N PRO A 56 -11.74 10.34 0.74
CA PRO A 56 -13.03 10.98 0.45
C PRO A 56 -14.25 10.21 0.99
N VAL A 57 -14.21 8.87 1.03
CA VAL A 57 -15.27 8.07 1.66
C VAL A 57 -15.33 8.29 3.16
N PHE A 58 -14.17 8.41 3.82
CA PHE A 58 -14.07 8.56 5.28
C PHE A 58 -14.27 10.01 5.75
N LEU A 59 -14.21 10.97 4.84
CA LEU A 59 -14.53 12.39 5.07
C LEU A 59 -16.02 12.69 4.91
N THR A 60 -16.81 11.74 4.44
CA THR A 60 -18.25 11.79 4.30
C THR A 60 -18.92 10.82 5.28
N ASP A 61 -20.24 10.83 5.34
CA ASP A 61 -21.06 9.90 6.13
C ASP A 61 -21.47 8.63 5.36
N ILE A 62 -20.82 8.33 4.24
CA ILE A 62 -21.13 7.19 3.36
C ILE A 62 -21.23 5.87 4.15
N ILE A 63 -20.29 5.62 5.06
CA ILE A 63 -20.26 4.37 5.83
C ILE A 63 -21.51 4.23 6.69
N GLU A 64 -21.91 5.30 7.39
CA GLU A 64 -23.07 5.35 8.25
C GLU A 64 -24.37 5.35 7.44
N LYS A 65 -24.44 6.21 6.42
CA LYS A 65 -25.62 6.38 5.54
C LYS A 65 -26.02 5.08 4.87
N TYR A 66 -25.06 4.32 4.35
CA TYR A 66 -25.31 3.06 3.66
C TYR A 66 -25.15 1.85 4.58
N GLN A 67 -25.01 2.06 5.89
CA GLN A 67 -24.89 0.99 6.90
C GLN A 67 -23.84 -0.06 6.53
N LEU A 68 -22.66 0.42 6.09
CA LEU A 68 -21.56 -0.45 5.73
C LEU A 68 -20.91 -1.04 6.99
N THR A 69 -20.60 -2.33 6.93
CA THR A 69 -19.78 -2.99 7.96
C THR A 69 -18.33 -2.54 7.85
N GLU A 70 -17.52 -2.77 8.89
CA GLU A 70 -16.07 -2.51 8.82
C GLU A 70 -15.38 -3.35 7.73
N GLN A 71 -15.86 -4.57 7.46
CA GLN A 71 -15.34 -5.42 6.38
C GLN A 71 -15.55 -4.77 5.01
N GLU A 72 -16.75 -4.26 4.77
CA GLU A 72 -17.08 -3.53 3.54
C GLU A 72 -16.27 -2.24 3.42
N ALA A 73 -16.18 -1.44 4.49
CA ALA A 73 -15.41 -0.20 4.51
C ALA A 73 -13.90 -0.43 4.28
N ALA A 74 -13.34 -1.53 4.76
CA ALA A 74 -11.95 -1.90 4.52
C ALA A 74 -11.63 -2.09 3.03
N LEU A 75 -12.62 -2.54 2.24
CA LEU A 75 -12.46 -2.79 0.80
C LEU A 75 -12.17 -1.52 -0.01
N PHE A 76 -12.52 -0.34 0.48
CA PHE A 76 -12.15 0.92 -0.17
C PHE A 76 -10.62 1.12 -0.23
N THR A 77 -9.87 0.57 0.75
CA THR A 77 -8.41 0.64 0.82
C THR A 77 -7.71 -0.62 0.29
N ALA A 78 -8.47 -1.66 -0.06
CA ALA A 78 -7.96 -2.99 -0.34
C ALA A 78 -7.37 -3.16 -1.74
N SER A 79 -6.40 -4.06 -1.83
CA SER A 79 -6.08 -4.79 -3.05
C SER A 79 -6.51 -6.24 -2.84
N HIS A 80 -7.82 -6.46 -2.78
CA HIS A 80 -8.36 -7.76 -2.44
C HIS A 80 -7.91 -8.84 -3.43
N ARG A 81 -7.84 -10.07 -2.95
CA ARG A 81 -7.32 -11.19 -3.71
C ARG A 81 -8.43 -12.09 -4.28
N GLY A 82 -9.70 -11.71 -4.05
CA GLY A 82 -10.87 -12.44 -4.54
C GLY A 82 -11.23 -13.69 -3.75
N GLU A 83 -10.81 -13.75 -2.48
CA GLU A 83 -11.27 -14.77 -1.55
C GLU A 83 -12.80 -14.70 -1.37
N SER A 84 -13.43 -15.78 -0.96
CA SER A 84 -14.89 -15.86 -0.82
C SER A 84 -15.47 -14.74 0.06
N TYR A 85 -14.78 -14.41 1.15
CA TYR A 85 -15.20 -13.33 2.04
C TYR A 85 -15.06 -11.93 1.41
N HIS A 86 -14.09 -11.71 0.50
CA HIS A 86 -14.00 -10.49 -0.28
C HIS A 86 -15.18 -10.35 -1.22
N ILE A 87 -15.48 -11.42 -1.97
CA ILE A 87 -16.57 -11.40 -2.95
C ILE A 87 -17.91 -11.21 -2.26
N ALA A 88 -18.15 -11.91 -1.14
CA ALA A 88 -19.38 -11.74 -0.35
C ALA A 88 -19.58 -10.31 0.12
N ALA A 89 -18.52 -9.66 0.62
CA ALA A 89 -18.58 -8.26 1.05
C ALA A 89 -18.80 -7.30 -0.14
N LEU A 90 -18.15 -7.51 -1.28
CA LEU A 90 -18.33 -6.69 -2.48
C LEU A 90 -19.75 -6.84 -3.06
N GLU A 91 -20.31 -8.04 -3.09
CA GLU A 91 -21.72 -8.28 -3.49
C GLU A 91 -22.70 -7.57 -2.53
N SER A 92 -22.38 -7.56 -1.23
CA SER A 92 -23.18 -6.83 -0.23
C SER A 92 -23.08 -5.31 -0.47
N MET A 93 -21.89 -4.78 -0.77
CA MET A 93 -21.71 -3.38 -1.11
C MET A 93 -22.50 -2.96 -2.35
N LEU A 94 -22.53 -3.77 -3.41
CA LEU A 94 -23.37 -3.50 -4.60
C LEU A 94 -24.86 -3.38 -4.29
N LYS A 95 -25.34 -4.10 -3.27
CA LYS A 95 -26.75 -4.01 -2.85
C LYS A 95 -27.05 -2.78 -2.01
N LYS A 96 -26.06 -2.24 -1.31
CA LYS A 96 -26.20 -1.12 -0.38
C LYS A 96 -25.88 0.23 -1.02
N LEU A 97 -24.83 0.26 -1.83
CA LEU A 97 -24.32 1.49 -2.43
C LEU A 97 -25.11 1.84 -3.71
N PRO A 98 -25.23 3.13 -4.04
CA PRO A 98 -25.85 3.57 -5.29
C PRO A 98 -24.86 3.36 -6.46
N VAL A 99 -24.45 2.13 -6.72
CA VAL A 99 -23.45 1.74 -7.74
C VAL A 99 -23.91 0.46 -8.43
N VAL A 100 -23.79 0.41 -9.74
CA VAL A 100 -23.94 -0.83 -10.51
C VAL A 100 -22.57 -1.30 -11.04
N GLU A 101 -22.38 -2.59 -11.21
CA GLU A 101 -21.08 -3.16 -11.56
C GLU A 101 -20.53 -2.61 -12.89
N GLU A 102 -21.40 -2.32 -13.85
CA GLU A 102 -21.05 -1.82 -15.18
C GLU A 102 -20.39 -0.44 -15.15
N GLU A 103 -20.63 0.37 -14.10
CA GLU A 103 -20.04 1.70 -13.90
C GLU A 103 -18.58 1.62 -13.43
N LEU A 104 -18.13 0.47 -12.89
CA LEU A 104 -16.75 0.30 -12.47
C LEU A 104 -15.82 0.37 -13.69
N TYR A 105 -14.95 1.37 -13.74
CA TYR A 105 -14.04 1.55 -14.89
C TYR A 105 -12.95 0.45 -14.96
N CYS A 106 -12.59 -0.15 -13.83
CA CYS A 106 -11.64 -1.27 -13.83
C CYS A 106 -12.14 -2.42 -14.74
N PRO A 107 -11.23 -3.07 -15.50
CA PRO A 107 -11.62 -4.11 -16.46
C PRO A 107 -12.14 -5.38 -15.75
N PRO A 108 -13.00 -6.18 -16.42
CA PRO A 108 -13.35 -7.51 -15.92
C PRO A 108 -12.10 -8.38 -15.76
N SER A 109 -11.97 -9.06 -14.63
CA SER A 109 -10.84 -9.94 -14.33
C SER A 109 -11.30 -11.20 -13.57
N TYR A 110 -10.40 -12.15 -13.42
CA TYR A 110 -10.49 -13.17 -12.39
C TYR A 110 -9.79 -12.70 -11.12
N PRO A 111 -10.02 -13.36 -9.96
CA PRO A 111 -9.27 -13.15 -8.74
C PRO A 111 -7.76 -13.21 -8.92
N LEU A 112 -7.00 -12.47 -8.10
CA LEU A 112 -5.54 -12.49 -8.13
C LEU A 112 -4.97 -13.78 -7.53
N ASN A 113 -5.57 -14.32 -6.46
CA ASN A 113 -5.13 -15.58 -5.87
C ASN A 113 -5.48 -16.74 -6.80
N SER A 114 -4.58 -17.72 -6.88
CA SER A 114 -4.72 -18.87 -7.77
C SER A 114 -5.91 -19.73 -7.41
N GLU A 115 -6.07 -20.06 -6.13
CA GLU A 115 -7.13 -20.97 -5.66
C GLU A 115 -8.55 -20.47 -6.03
N PRO A 116 -9.01 -19.26 -5.62
CA PRO A 116 -10.31 -18.75 -6.02
C PRO A 116 -10.42 -18.56 -7.55
N ARG A 117 -9.34 -18.20 -8.23
CA ARG A 117 -9.33 -18.08 -9.69
C ARG A 117 -9.57 -19.43 -10.38
N GLU A 118 -8.86 -20.45 -9.98
CA GLU A 118 -8.96 -21.80 -10.56
C GLU A 118 -10.33 -22.40 -10.28
N GLU A 119 -10.88 -22.18 -9.08
CA GLU A 119 -12.23 -22.62 -8.75
C GLU A 119 -13.27 -21.94 -9.64
N MET A 120 -13.20 -20.63 -9.84
CA MET A 120 -14.12 -19.93 -10.75
C MET A 120 -14.00 -20.41 -12.19
N ILE A 121 -12.78 -20.69 -12.68
CA ILE A 121 -12.57 -21.24 -14.01
C ILE A 121 -13.17 -22.65 -14.12
N ARG A 122 -12.98 -23.50 -13.11
CA ARG A 122 -13.55 -24.86 -13.06
C ARG A 122 -15.07 -24.86 -13.10
N GLN A 123 -15.69 -23.86 -12.45
CA GLN A 123 -17.13 -23.63 -12.46
C GLN A 123 -17.65 -22.97 -13.75
N GLY A 124 -16.79 -22.64 -14.71
CA GLY A 124 -17.17 -21.95 -15.94
C GLY A 124 -17.62 -20.51 -15.75
N LEU A 125 -17.29 -19.89 -14.61
CA LEU A 125 -17.65 -18.49 -14.32
C LEU A 125 -16.87 -17.53 -15.20
N ARG A 126 -17.54 -16.45 -15.62
CA ARG A 126 -16.92 -15.40 -16.43
C ARG A 126 -16.20 -14.37 -15.58
N LYS A 127 -15.24 -13.67 -16.20
CA LYS A 127 -14.62 -12.49 -15.60
C LYS A 127 -15.68 -11.43 -15.27
N ARG A 128 -15.53 -10.78 -14.11
CA ARG A 128 -16.38 -9.65 -13.68
C ARG A 128 -15.51 -8.48 -13.25
N ARG A 129 -16.06 -7.27 -13.34
CA ARG A 129 -15.40 -6.07 -12.80
C ARG A 129 -15.28 -6.12 -11.28
N LEU A 130 -16.25 -6.75 -10.63
CA LEU A 130 -16.29 -7.01 -9.20
C LEU A 130 -15.05 -7.78 -8.70
N TYR A 131 -14.53 -8.71 -9.50
CA TYR A 131 -13.36 -9.54 -9.13
C TYR A 131 -12.03 -8.82 -9.29
N HIS A 132 -12.03 -7.64 -9.92
CA HIS A 132 -10.83 -6.83 -10.01
C HIS A 132 -10.40 -6.33 -8.62
N ASN A 133 -9.12 -6.45 -8.29
CA ASN A 133 -8.57 -6.11 -6.96
C ASN A 133 -8.73 -4.64 -6.54
N CYS A 134 -9.22 -3.78 -7.42
CA CYS A 134 -9.53 -2.37 -7.15
C CYS A 134 -11.04 -2.10 -7.10
N SER A 135 -11.92 -3.09 -7.26
CA SER A 135 -13.37 -2.86 -7.38
C SER A 135 -13.96 -2.08 -6.20
N GLY A 136 -13.58 -2.42 -4.96
CA GLY A 136 -14.01 -1.67 -3.77
C GLY A 136 -13.65 -0.18 -3.83
N LYS A 137 -12.43 0.16 -4.25
CA LYS A 137 -12.01 1.55 -4.46
C LYS A 137 -12.90 2.27 -5.49
N HIS A 138 -13.19 1.62 -6.62
CA HIS A 138 -14.06 2.19 -7.65
C HIS A 138 -15.49 2.40 -7.15
N MET A 139 -16.04 1.47 -6.36
CA MET A 139 -17.34 1.67 -5.71
C MET A 139 -17.31 2.91 -4.79
N GLY A 140 -16.26 3.08 -3.99
CA GLY A 140 -16.07 4.26 -3.16
C GLY A 140 -16.05 5.54 -3.98
N PHE A 141 -15.30 5.57 -5.07
CA PHE A 141 -15.22 6.74 -5.95
C PHE A 141 -16.57 7.14 -6.54
N ILE A 142 -17.33 6.18 -7.08
CA ILE A 142 -18.64 6.43 -7.66
C ILE A 142 -19.61 6.93 -6.57
N THR A 143 -19.60 6.31 -5.39
CA THR A 143 -20.46 6.73 -4.28
C THR A 143 -20.13 8.16 -3.84
N VAL A 144 -18.84 8.50 -3.68
CA VAL A 144 -18.41 9.88 -3.35
C VAL A 144 -18.87 10.87 -4.42
N CYS A 145 -18.73 10.53 -5.70
CA CYS A 145 -19.21 11.39 -6.77
C CYS A 145 -20.70 11.71 -6.61
N ARG A 146 -21.53 10.71 -6.33
CA ARG A 146 -22.98 10.89 -6.12
C ARG A 146 -23.31 11.71 -4.88
N GLU A 147 -22.59 11.46 -3.78
CA GLU A 147 -22.80 12.20 -2.52
C GLU A 147 -22.41 13.69 -2.63
N LEU A 148 -21.35 13.99 -3.36
CA LEU A 148 -20.86 15.37 -3.54
C LEU A 148 -21.43 16.07 -4.77
N GLY A 149 -22.31 15.42 -5.54
CA GLY A 149 -22.87 15.97 -6.77
C GLY A 149 -21.84 16.10 -7.91
N TYR A 150 -20.78 15.30 -7.88
CA TYR A 150 -19.82 15.24 -8.97
C TYR A 150 -20.33 14.34 -10.11
N PRO A 151 -19.96 14.57 -11.37
CA PRO A 151 -20.25 13.64 -12.44
C PRO A 151 -19.69 12.26 -12.15
N VAL A 152 -20.45 11.19 -12.40
CA VAL A 152 -19.88 9.83 -12.33
C VAL A 152 -19.02 9.54 -13.55
N GLU A 153 -19.43 10.05 -14.72
CA GLU A 153 -18.65 9.90 -15.94
C GLU A 153 -17.28 10.57 -15.82
N GLY A 154 -16.25 9.83 -16.16
CA GLY A 154 -14.88 10.35 -16.14
C GLY A 154 -14.21 10.41 -14.75
N TYR A 155 -14.81 9.84 -13.69
CA TYR A 155 -14.23 9.82 -12.34
C TYR A 155 -12.78 9.26 -12.29
N TRP A 156 -12.37 8.58 -13.34
CA TRP A 156 -11.01 8.03 -13.50
C TRP A 156 -10.04 9.00 -14.22
N LYS A 157 -10.47 10.15 -14.68
CA LYS A 157 -9.62 11.14 -15.37
C LYS A 157 -8.97 12.06 -14.34
N VAL A 158 -7.68 12.39 -14.53
CA VAL A 158 -6.93 13.23 -13.59
C VAL A 158 -7.58 14.59 -13.34
N GLY A 159 -8.20 15.19 -14.35
CA GLY A 159 -8.90 16.49 -14.23
C GLY A 159 -10.28 16.42 -13.57
N HIS A 160 -10.78 15.24 -13.20
CA HIS A 160 -12.07 15.09 -12.55
C HIS A 160 -12.03 15.65 -11.10
N PRO A 161 -13.11 16.34 -10.61
CA PRO A 161 -13.12 16.94 -9.26
C PRO A 161 -12.69 15.97 -8.14
N LEU A 162 -13.19 14.75 -8.12
CA LEU A 162 -12.79 13.72 -7.15
C LEU A 162 -11.28 13.46 -7.17
N GLN A 163 -10.67 13.35 -8.36
CA GLN A 163 -9.23 13.08 -8.46
C GLN A 163 -8.41 14.29 -8.03
N GLN A 164 -8.91 15.52 -8.30
CA GLN A 164 -8.28 16.73 -7.80
C GLN A 164 -8.33 16.83 -6.28
N ASP A 165 -9.42 16.41 -5.65
CA ASP A 165 -9.50 16.35 -4.18
C ASP A 165 -8.56 15.30 -3.60
N ILE A 166 -8.44 14.13 -4.22
CA ILE A 166 -7.45 13.11 -3.84
C ILE A 166 -6.01 13.66 -3.95
N LEU A 167 -5.69 14.42 -5.00
CA LEU A 167 -4.38 15.05 -5.15
C LEU A 167 -4.09 16.09 -4.08
N LYS A 168 -5.09 16.89 -3.66
CA LYS A 168 -4.97 17.81 -2.51
C LYS A 168 -4.70 17.07 -1.21
N LEU A 169 -5.41 15.95 -0.96
CA LEU A 169 -5.16 15.10 0.20
C LEU A 169 -3.74 14.54 0.20
N LEU A 170 -3.26 14.05 -0.95
CA LEU A 170 -1.88 13.58 -1.08
C LEU A 170 -0.88 14.71 -0.82
N SER A 171 -1.07 15.89 -1.41
CA SER A 171 -0.23 17.08 -1.20
C SER A 171 -0.09 17.40 0.30
N THR A 172 -1.22 17.37 1.04
CA THR A 172 -1.25 17.62 2.49
C THR A 172 -0.55 16.51 3.29
N LEU A 173 -0.76 15.25 2.93
CA LEU A 173 -0.17 14.12 3.65
C LEU A 173 1.34 13.97 3.39
N ALA A 174 1.77 14.27 2.18
CA ALA A 174 3.16 14.12 1.75
C ALA A 174 4.02 15.37 1.99
N ASP A 175 3.42 16.49 2.38
CA ASP A 175 4.08 17.81 2.45
C ASP A 175 4.80 18.19 1.14
N VAL A 176 4.07 18.07 0.03
CA VAL A 176 4.57 18.44 -1.31
C VAL A 176 3.58 19.37 -2.01
N PRO A 177 4.03 20.35 -2.79
CA PRO A 177 3.13 21.16 -3.60
C PRO A 177 2.46 20.32 -4.68
N LEU A 178 1.19 20.64 -5.01
CA LEU A 178 0.43 19.93 -6.05
C LEU A 178 1.17 19.87 -7.39
N THR A 179 1.92 20.92 -7.72
CA THR A 179 2.69 21.06 -8.96
C THR A 179 3.86 20.08 -9.09
N SER A 180 4.34 19.52 -7.97
CA SER A 180 5.43 18.55 -7.96
C SER A 180 4.94 17.11 -8.10
N ILE A 181 3.63 16.86 -8.00
CA ILE A 181 3.05 15.52 -8.10
C ILE A 181 2.93 15.14 -9.59
N GLN A 182 3.71 14.16 -10.01
CA GLN A 182 3.56 13.60 -11.35
C GLN A 182 2.45 12.55 -11.37
N ASN A 183 1.64 12.54 -12.43
CA ASN A 183 0.53 11.60 -12.56
C ASN A 183 0.68 10.75 -13.82
N GLY A 184 0.54 9.45 -13.64
CA GLY A 184 0.36 8.45 -14.71
C GLY A 184 -1.02 7.83 -14.63
N VAL A 185 -1.21 6.72 -15.35
CA VAL A 185 -2.45 5.92 -15.31
C VAL A 185 -2.13 4.54 -14.74
N ASP A 186 -2.87 4.11 -13.73
CA ASP A 186 -2.70 2.78 -13.11
C ASP A 186 -3.39 1.69 -13.95
N GLY A 187 -3.10 0.42 -13.65
CA GLY A 187 -3.70 -0.74 -14.33
C GLY A 187 -5.23 -0.82 -14.22
N CYS A 188 -5.84 -0.20 -13.21
CA CYS A 188 -7.29 -0.08 -13.08
C CYS A 188 -7.88 1.17 -13.77
N GLY A 189 -7.03 1.96 -14.44
CA GLY A 189 -7.43 3.13 -15.24
C GLY A 189 -7.52 4.46 -14.49
N VAL A 190 -7.40 4.50 -13.15
CA VAL A 190 -7.38 5.76 -12.40
C VAL A 190 -5.98 6.37 -12.34
N PRO A 191 -5.85 7.67 -11.98
CA PRO A 191 -4.55 8.30 -11.80
C PRO A 191 -3.69 7.58 -10.75
N VAL A 192 -2.40 7.49 -11.03
CA VAL A 192 -1.37 7.04 -10.10
C VAL A 192 -0.32 8.12 -9.96
N SER A 193 -0.09 8.58 -8.73
CA SER A 193 0.83 9.67 -8.43
C SER A 193 2.24 9.16 -8.15
N ALA A 194 3.25 9.91 -8.60
CA ALA A 194 4.65 9.73 -8.24
C ALA A 194 5.16 10.98 -7.52
N ILE A 195 5.92 10.74 -6.47
CA ILE A 195 6.62 11.74 -5.66
C ILE A 195 7.96 11.15 -5.18
N PRO A 196 8.87 11.95 -4.60
CA PRO A 196 10.07 11.41 -3.96
C PRO A 196 9.74 10.35 -2.91
N ILE A 197 10.54 9.28 -2.85
CA ILE A 197 10.26 8.14 -1.95
C ILE A 197 10.26 8.56 -0.47
N GLU A 198 11.03 9.55 -0.07
CA GLU A 198 10.99 10.11 1.30
C GLU A 198 9.62 10.73 1.63
N ARG A 199 8.98 11.37 0.64
CA ARG A 199 7.64 11.93 0.81
C ARG A 199 6.55 10.86 0.87
N MET A 200 6.79 9.71 0.25
CA MET A 200 5.95 8.53 0.46
C MET A 200 6.06 8.01 1.90
N ALA A 201 7.27 8.01 2.47
CA ALA A 201 7.48 7.67 3.88
C ALA A 201 6.77 8.68 4.81
N THR A 202 6.84 9.99 4.52
CA THR A 202 6.10 11.06 5.23
C THR A 202 4.59 10.83 5.19
N THR A 203 4.04 10.43 4.04
CA THR A 203 2.61 10.09 3.93
C THR A 203 2.24 8.97 4.91
N TYR A 204 3.02 7.89 4.95
CA TYR A 204 2.73 6.75 5.83
C TYR A 204 3.02 7.04 7.30
N LEU A 205 3.95 7.93 7.60
CA LEU A 205 4.10 8.51 8.94
C LEU A 205 2.80 9.17 9.41
N LYS A 206 2.22 10.08 8.61
CA LYS A 206 0.97 10.77 8.95
C LYS A 206 -0.24 9.85 9.01
N LEU A 207 -0.27 8.78 8.19
CA LEU A 207 -1.30 7.75 8.33
C LEU A 207 -1.17 6.98 9.65
N ALA A 208 0.04 6.74 10.14
CA ALA A 208 0.29 6.07 11.42
C ALA A 208 0.16 7.03 12.62
N CYS A 209 0.53 8.29 12.45
CA CYS A 209 0.53 9.34 13.47
C CYS A 209 -0.42 10.49 13.04
N PRO A 210 -1.74 10.30 13.09
CA PRO A 210 -2.70 11.30 12.60
C PRO A 210 -2.67 12.62 13.37
N ASP A 211 -2.11 12.63 14.59
CA ASP A 211 -1.88 13.86 15.37
C ASP A 211 -0.97 14.88 14.66
N LEU A 212 -0.17 14.44 13.69
CA LEU A 212 0.65 15.31 12.82
C LEU A 212 -0.17 16.02 11.73
N ILE A 213 -1.45 15.67 11.56
CA ILE A 213 -2.35 16.29 10.59
C ILE A 213 -3.05 17.48 11.25
N GLN A 214 -2.92 18.69 10.67
CA GLN A 214 -3.50 19.92 11.23
C GLN A 214 -5.03 19.93 11.11
N ASP A 215 -5.58 19.55 9.96
CA ASP A 215 -7.01 19.49 9.72
C ASP A 215 -7.66 18.40 10.60
N SER A 216 -8.58 18.82 11.47
CA SER A 216 -9.24 17.93 12.43
C SER A 216 -10.12 16.88 11.75
N ASN A 217 -10.82 17.24 10.67
CA ASN A 217 -11.72 16.31 9.97
C ASN A 217 -10.89 15.23 9.25
N LEU A 218 -9.81 15.65 8.56
CA LEU A 218 -8.88 14.70 7.93
C LEU A 218 -8.22 13.80 8.98
N ARG A 219 -7.84 14.34 10.13
CA ARG A 219 -7.26 13.58 11.24
C ARG A 219 -8.20 12.47 11.70
N GLU A 220 -9.47 12.78 11.94
CA GLU A 220 -10.46 11.78 12.38
C GLU A 220 -10.78 10.76 11.28
N ALA A 221 -10.86 11.19 10.02
CA ALA A 221 -11.02 10.30 8.88
C ALA A 221 -9.85 9.29 8.77
N VAL A 222 -8.60 9.75 8.95
CA VAL A 222 -7.41 8.88 8.94
C VAL A 222 -7.43 7.91 10.12
N LYS A 223 -7.76 8.36 11.33
CA LYS A 223 -7.92 7.48 12.51
C LYS A 223 -8.93 6.38 12.26
N LYS A 224 -10.13 6.75 11.77
CA LYS A 224 -11.21 5.80 11.47
C LYS A 224 -10.75 4.78 10.43
N MET A 225 -10.20 5.25 9.33
CA MET A 225 -9.72 4.40 8.24
C MET A 225 -8.63 3.42 8.70
N THR A 226 -7.58 3.91 9.36
CA THR A 226 -6.45 3.06 9.77
C THR A 226 -6.84 2.07 10.86
N ARG A 227 -7.77 2.42 11.76
CA ARG A 227 -8.37 1.49 12.71
C ARG A 227 -9.10 0.35 11.99
N ILE A 228 -9.94 0.68 11.00
CA ILE A 228 -10.65 -0.32 10.19
C ILE A 228 -9.66 -1.21 9.42
N MET A 229 -8.60 -0.64 8.84
CA MET A 229 -7.56 -1.43 8.18
C MET A 229 -6.90 -2.44 9.13
N ASN A 230 -6.62 -2.06 10.37
CA ASN A 230 -6.07 -2.99 11.38
C ASN A 230 -7.09 -4.05 11.80
N HIS A 231 -8.34 -3.67 12.13
CA HIS A 231 -9.38 -4.61 12.57
C HIS A 231 -9.74 -5.61 11.47
N GLN A 232 -9.76 -5.15 10.23
CA GLN A 232 -10.17 -5.94 9.06
C GLN A 232 -8.98 -6.28 8.15
N TYR A 233 -7.81 -6.55 8.73
CA TYR A 233 -6.56 -6.75 8.03
C TYR A 233 -6.63 -7.78 6.89
N LYS A 234 -7.43 -8.85 7.04
CA LYS A 234 -7.64 -9.88 6.00
C LYS A 234 -8.31 -9.31 4.74
N MET A 235 -9.16 -8.27 4.90
CA MET A 235 -9.85 -7.64 3.79
C MET A 235 -8.92 -6.82 2.90
N ILE A 236 -7.76 -6.36 3.41
CA ILE A 236 -6.85 -5.45 2.69
C ILE A 236 -6.10 -6.15 1.55
N ALA A 237 -5.83 -7.45 1.70
CA ALA A 237 -5.22 -8.29 0.66
C ALA A 237 -5.78 -9.73 0.75
N SER A 238 -5.12 -10.60 1.50
CA SER A 238 -5.57 -11.94 1.92
C SER A 238 -4.75 -12.35 3.16
N GLU A 239 -5.16 -13.44 3.85
CA GLU A 239 -4.59 -13.83 5.13
C GLU A 239 -3.07 -14.06 5.08
N HIS A 240 -2.58 -14.65 4.00
CA HIS A 240 -1.16 -14.99 3.83
C HIS A 240 -0.40 -13.98 2.96
N PHE A 241 -0.71 -12.69 3.12
CA PHE A 241 -0.05 -11.62 2.39
C PHE A 241 0.58 -10.61 3.34
N ILE A 242 1.69 -10.00 2.93
CA ILE A 242 2.47 -9.08 3.77
C ILE A 242 1.63 -7.94 4.36
N CYS A 243 0.68 -7.36 3.59
CA CYS A 243 -0.18 -6.28 4.11
C CYS A 243 -1.00 -6.77 5.30
N SER A 244 -1.60 -7.97 5.21
CA SER A 244 -2.39 -8.53 6.28
C SER A 244 -1.53 -8.91 7.50
N ALA A 245 -0.34 -9.48 7.29
CA ALA A 245 0.59 -9.80 8.37
C ALA A 245 1.03 -8.57 9.17
N LEU A 246 1.30 -7.45 8.48
CA LEU A 246 1.68 -6.20 9.15
C LEU A 246 0.48 -5.52 9.83
N LEU A 247 -0.67 -5.46 9.17
CA LEU A 247 -1.87 -4.81 9.72
C LEU A 247 -2.49 -5.57 10.88
N GLN A 248 -2.18 -6.86 11.06
CA GLN A 248 -2.54 -7.62 12.26
C GLN A 248 -1.90 -7.04 13.53
N ASP A 249 -0.78 -6.35 13.38
CA ASP A 249 -0.18 -5.57 14.45
C ASP A 249 -0.83 -4.17 14.49
N PRO A 250 -1.58 -3.84 15.58
CA PRO A 250 -2.28 -2.55 15.66
C PRO A 250 -1.35 -1.34 15.69
N ASN A 251 -0.05 -1.55 15.92
CA ASN A 251 0.97 -0.51 15.86
C ASN A 251 1.36 -0.12 14.43
N ILE A 252 0.98 -0.91 13.42
CA ILE A 252 1.44 -0.73 12.04
C ILE A 252 0.30 -0.34 11.12
N VAL A 253 0.53 0.65 10.26
CA VAL A 253 -0.29 0.97 9.09
C VAL A 253 0.54 0.64 7.86
N ALA A 254 0.06 -0.23 6.98
CA ALA A 254 0.86 -0.73 5.85
C ALA A 254 0.02 -0.97 4.61
N LYS A 255 0.61 -0.73 3.43
CA LYS A 255 0.01 -1.08 2.15
C LYS A 255 1.06 -1.30 1.08
N GLY A 256 1.02 -2.45 0.43
CA GLY A 256 1.80 -2.72 -0.77
C GLY A 256 1.25 -2.01 -2.00
N GLY A 257 2.15 -1.53 -2.82
CA GLY A 257 1.85 -1.03 -4.16
C GLY A 257 1.80 -2.18 -5.18
N ALA A 258 2.42 -1.96 -6.29
CA ALA A 258 2.80 -2.96 -7.27
C ALA A 258 4.20 -2.59 -7.77
N GLN A 259 4.84 -3.46 -8.55
CA GLN A 259 6.15 -3.14 -9.11
C GLN A 259 7.20 -2.81 -8.03
N GLY A 260 7.22 -3.59 -6.95
CA GLY A 260 8.24 -3.48 -5.91
C GLY A 260 8.10 -2.34 -4.91
N VAL A 261 6.96 -1.63 -4.88
CA VAL A 261 6.71 -0.52 -3.93
C VAL A 261 6.00 -1.03 -2.69
N TYR A 262 6.55 -0.72 -1.52
CA TYR A 262 5.91 -1.00 -0.23
C TYR A 262 6.06 0.20 0.72
N CYS A 263 4.98 0.52 1.45
CA CYS A 263 4.99 1.61 2.42
C CYS A 263 4.35 1.15 3.74
N PHE A 264 4.92 1.62 4.86
CA PHE A 264 4.35 1.37 6.18
C PHE A 264 4.72 2.48 7.18
N GLY A 265 3.92 2.63 8.23
CA GLY A 265 4.17 3.55 9.33
C GLY A 265 4.01 2.84 10.67
N LEU A 266 4.79 3.25 11.66
CA LEU A 266 4.87 2.72 13.01
C LEU A 266 4.37 3.78 14.00
N LYS A 267 3.25 3.50 14.69
CA LYS A 267 2.55 4.49 15.52
C LYS A 267 3.36 4.88 16.77
N LYS A 268 3.89 3.90 17.51
CA LYS A 268 4.65 4.13 18.75
C LYS A 268 6.02 4.70 18.50
N GLU A 269 6.72 4.16 17.50
CA GLU A 269 8.05 4.59 17.10
C GLU A 269 8.03 5.94 16.38
N ARG A 270 6.84 6.37 15.92
CA ARG A 270 6.62 7.60 15.14
C ARG A 270 7.54 7.65 13.92
N LEU A 271 7.54 6.55 13.16
CA LEU A 271 8.35 6.38 11.96
C LEU A 271 7.47 6.04 10.76
N GLY A 272 7.78 6.62 9.62
CA GLY A 272 7.22 6.24 8.33
C GLY A 272 8.29 5.67 7.42
N PHE A 273 7.98 4.62 6.69
CA PHE A 273 8.88 3.96 5.75
C PHE A 273 8.27 3.82 4.37
N ALA A 274 9.11 3.97 3.35
CA ALA A 274 8.81 3.59 1.98
C ALA A 274 10.02 2.88 1.38
N LEU A 275 9.76 1.86 0.55
CA LEU A 275 10.79 1.15 -0.17
C LEU A 275 10.39 0.90 -1.63
N LYS A 276 11.39 0.79 -2.48
CA LYS A 276 11.27 0.44 -3.90
C LYS A 276 12.29 -0.62 -4.25
N VAL A 277 11.81 -1.78 -4.69
CA VAL A 277 12.63 -2.83 -5.32
C VAL A 277 12.60 -2.58 -6.83
N LEU A 278 13.76 -2.34 -7.45
CA LEU A 278 13.83 -1.87 -8.84
C LEU A 278 13.49 -2.95 -9.88
N SER A 279 13.71 -4.22 -9.57
CA SER A 279 13.26 -5.34 -10.40
C SER A 279 11.72 -5.43 -10.49
N GLY A 280 11.01 -4.72 -9.61
CA GLY A 280 9.55 -4.75 -9.54
C GLY A 280 8.97 -5.93 -8.78
N THR A 281 9.80 -6.89 -8.33
CA THR A 281 9.30 -8.04 -7.57
C THR A 281 8.69 -7.64 -6.24
N GLU A 282 7.62 -8.33 -5.88
CA GLU A 282 6.92 -8.19 -4.60
C GLU A 282 7.34 -9.31 -3.62
N ASN A 283 7.95 -10.36 -4.14
CA ASN A 283 8.25 -11.58 -3.38
C ASN A 283 9.21 -11.36 -2.22
N VAL A 284 10.13 -10.40 -2.34
CA VAL A 284 11.17 -10.12 -1.32
C VAL A 284 10.76 -9.06 -0.29
N TRP A 285 9.56 -8.48 -0.39
CA TRP A 285 9.10 -7.50 0.61
C TRP A 285 9.11 -8.03 2.04
N PRO A 286 8.64 -9.28 2.32
CA PRO A 286 8.67 -9.78 3.69
C PRO A 286 10.07 -9.80 4.30
N ASN A 287 11.09 -10.21 3.52
CA ASN A 287 12.48 -10.23 3.98
C ASN A 287 13.01 -8.82 4.26
N ILE A 288 12.78 -7.88 3.32
CA ILE A 288 13.24 -6.49 3.46
C ILE A 288 12.57 -5.82 4.67
N VAL A 289 11.24 -5.94 4.81
CA VAL A 289 10.52 -5.32 5.92
C VAL A 289 10.88 -5.97 7.26
N ALA A 290 11.02 -7.29 7.33
CA ALA A 290 11.50 -7.97 8.53
C ALA A 290 12.88 -7.46 8.95
N SER A 291 13.81 -7.35 8.00
CA SER A 291 15.16 -6.82 8.24
C SER A 291 15.14 -5.35 8.71
N ILE A 292 14.29 -4.50 8.12
CA ILE A 292 14.10 -3.12 8.59
C ILE A 292 13.64 -3.11 10.05
N LEU A 293 12.59 -3.88 10.39
CA LEU A 293 12.04 -3.95 11.74
C LEU A 293 13.07 -4.48 12.76
N GLU A 294 13.88 -5.48 12.39
CA GLU A 294 14.98 -5.99 13.21
C GLU A 294 16.05 -4.91 13.44
N GLN A 295 16.49 -4.23 12.41
CA GLN A 295 17.56 -3.23 12.47
C GLN A 295 17.17 -1.99 13.28
N ILE A 296 15.89 -1.59 13.29
CA ILE A 296 15.41 -0.50 14.15
C ILE A 296 15.07 -0.95 15.58
N GLY A 297 15.20 -2.24 15.89
CA GLY A 297 14.91 -2.78 17.23
C GLY A 297 13.41 -2.89 17.53
N TYR A 298 12.56 -3.14 16.52
CA TYR A 298 11.12 -3.26 16.71
C TYR A 298 10.75 -4.33 17.73
N SER A 299 9.89 -3.98 18.70
CA SER A 299 9.65 -4.79 19.89
C SER A 299 8.79 -6.03 19.65
N ASN A 300 7.82 -5.96 18.72
CA ASN A 300 6.90 -7.08 18.46
C ASN A 300 7.54 -8.16 17.58
N LYS A 301 8.18 -9.14 18.23
CA LYS A 301 8.85 -10.26 17.55
C LYS A 301 7.87 -11.16 16.78
N LYS A 302 6.58 -11.22 17.16
CA LYS A 302 5.57 -12.01 16.43
C LYS A 302 5.36 -11.47 15.03
N THR A 303 5.30 -10.15 14.86
CA THR A 303 5.19 -9.50 13.55
C THR A 303 6.37 -9.85 12.66
N ILE A 304 7.60 -9.77 13.20
CA ILE A 304 8.83 -10.15 12.47
C ILE A 304 8.78 -11.63 12.05
N GLN A 305 8.40 -12.52 12.97
CA GLN A 305 8.27 -13.96 12.68
C GLN A 305 7.22 -14.24 11.60
N SER A 306 6.07 -13.56 11.64
CA SER A 306 5.05 -13.67 10.59
C SER A 306 5.62 -13.32 9.22
N LEU A 307 6.38 -12.23 9.11
CA LEU A 307 7.04 -11.84 7.86
C LEU A 307 8.06 -12.90 7.40
N ARG A 308 8.89 -13.39 8.31
CA ARG A 308 9.88 -14.45 8.03
C ARG A 308 9.22 -15.75 7.56
N SER A 309 8.01 -16.06 8.08
CA SER A 309 7.22 -17.23 7.65
C SER A 309 6.60 -17.08 6.28
N LEU A 310 6.24 -15.84 5.85
CA LEU A 310 5.71 -15.59 4.51
C LEU A 310 6.74 -15.84 3.41
N ARG A 311 8.00 -15.55 3.68
CA ARG A 311 9.12 -15.80 2.76
C ARG A 311 10.34 -16.29 3.56
N PRO A 312 10.46 -17.61 3.79
CA PRO A 312 11.63 -18.18 4.45
C PRO A 312 12.91 -17.88 3.67
N SER A 313 14.01 -17.73 4.40
CA SER A 313 15.32 -17.48 3.77
C SER A 313 15.91 -18.70 3.05
N VAL A 314 15.33 -19.88 3.23
CA VAL A 314 15.74 -21.10 2.53
C VAL A 314 14.94 -21.25 1.23
N ILE A 315 15.66 -21.39 0.12
CA ILE A 315 15.05 -21.70 -1.19
C ILE A 315 15.04 -23.23 -1.34
N GLN A 316 13.85 -23.77 -1.59
CA GLN A 316 13.65 -25.20 -1.83
C GLN A 316 13.24 -25.43 -3.29
N ASN A 317 13.61 -26.59 -3.83
CA ASN A 317 13.06 -27.07 -5.11
C ASN A 317 11.66 -27.71 -4.90
N ASP A 318 11.05 -28.16 -6.01
CA ASP A 318 9.69 -28.77 -6.00
C ASP A 318 9.59 -30.05 -5.13
N SER A 319 10.73 -30.67 -4.82
CA SER A 319 10.83 -31.84 -3.93
C SER A 319 11.10 -31.46 -2.46
N GLY A 320 11.09 -30.16 -2.10
CA GLY A 320 11.35 -29.69 -0.75
C GLY A 320 12.83 -29.71 -0.32
N VAL A 321 13.76 -29.98 -1.22
CA VAL A 321 15.20 -30.00 -0.94
C VAL A 321 15.75 -28.59 -0.97
N LYS A 322 16.54 -28.19 0.05
CA LYS A 322 17.25 -26.91 0.07
C LYS A 322 18.23 -26.83 -1.10
N VAL A 323 18.08 -25.80 -1.93
CA VAL A 323 18.92 -25.55 -3.11
C VAL A 323 19.61 -24.19 -3.09
N GLY A 324 19.17 -23.28 -2.20
CA GLY A 324 19.72 -21.94 -2.10
C GLY A 324 19.25 -21.20 -0.86
N GLU A 325 19.59 -19.92 -0.82
CA GLU A 325 19.27 -19.01 0.29
C GLU A 325 18.91 -17.61 -0.22
N ILE A 326 18.06 -16.92 0.55
CA ILE A 326 17.80 -15.49 0.42
C ILE A 326 18.64 -14.76 1.48
N LYS A 327 19.46 -13.81 1.04
CA LYS A 327 20.30 -12.99 1.91
C LYS A 327 19.90 -11.53 1.85
N GLU A 328 19.72 -10.92 3.01
CA GLU A 328 19.60 -9.47 3.13
C GLU A 328 21.02 -8.86 3.05
N CYS A 329 21.22 -7.99 2.03
CA CYS A 329 22.54 -7.43 1.71
C CYS A 329 22.63 -5.94 2.05
N PHE A 330 21.82 -5.45 3.00
CA PHE A 330 21.80 -4.04 3.37
C PHE A 330 21.84 -3.81 4.87
N THR A 331 22.43 -2.69 5.25
CA THR A 331 22.34 -2.11 6.58
C THR A 331 21.75 -0.72 6.46
N LEU A 332 20.69 -0.42 7.23
CA LEU A 332 20.08 0.89 7.28
C LEU A 332 21.13 1.92 7.73
N GLN A 333 21.36 2.94 6.91
CA GLN A 333 22.21 4.06 7.27
C GLN A 333 21.39 5.01 8.12
N LYS A 334 21.85 5.31 9.33
CA LYS A 334 21.31 6.39 10.17
C LYS A 334 21.84 7.71 9.67
N VAL A 335 20.94 8.66 9.44
CA VAL A 335 21.32 10.03 9.12
C VAL A 335 21.84 10.67 10.40
N THR A 336 23.10 11.16 10.37
CA THR A 336 23.66 12.00 11.41
C THR A 336 23.53 13.47 11.00
N VAL A 337 23.52 14.38 11.96
CA VAL A 337 23.35 15.84 11.72
C VAL A 337 24.40 16.40 10.74
N ASP A 338 25.51 15.69 10.56
CA ASP A 338 26.64 16.08 9.70
C ASP A 338 26.60 15.42 8.30
N ASP A 339 25.50 14.75 7.90
CA ASP A 339 25.42 14.06 6.60
C ASP A 339 25.26 15.11 5.47
N PRO A 340 26.23 15.20 4.53
CA PRO A 340 26.22 16.19 3.46
C PRO A 340 25.02 16.07 2.50
N ASN A 341 24.32 14.93 2.49
CA ASN A 341 23.12 14.72 1.68
C ASN A 341 21.86 15.39 2.25
N VAL A 342 21.87 15.84 3.52
CA VAL A 342 20.74 16.51 4.18
C VAL A 342 20.70 18.01 3.83
N ASN A 343 21.85 18.61 3.50
CA ASN A 343 21.97 20.05 3.28
C ASN A 343 21.60 20.51 1.86
N GLN A 344 21.31 19.62 0.92
CA GLN A 344 20.92 20.02 -0.46
C GLN A 344 19.41 20.19 -0.67
N ALA A 345 18.57 19.89 0.33
CA ALA A 345 17.11 20.00 0.21
C ALA A 345 16.55 21.36 0.67
N ASN A 346 17.38 22.26 1.23
CA ASN A 346 16.95 23.57 1.78
C ASN A 346 17.54 24.78 1.02
N GLY A 347 18.00 24.59 -0.23
CA GLY A 347 18.48 25.66 -1.08
C GLY A 347 17.57 25.93 -2.27
#